data_7d4df801d1d7ab390302a4dead5672a0
#
_entry.id   7d4df801d1d7ab390302a4dead5672a0
#
_cell.length_a   1.000
_cell.length_b   1.000
_cell.length_c   1.000
_cell.angle_alpha   90.00
_cell.angle_beta   90.00
_cell.angle_gamma   90.00
#
_symmetry.space_group_name_H-M   'P 1'
#
loop_
_entity.id
_entity.type
_entity.pdbx_description
1 polymer ?
#
loop_
_entity_poly.entity_id
_entity_poly.type
_entity_poly.pdbx_seq_one_letter_code
_entity_poly.pdbx_strand_id
1 'polypeptide(L)'
;MKKNLKQNRLLENYYKLPKRQRIQLKKYLCILGVAFLLFLLFLNLLHSCGRDGVDTPEIPETSPQHIPVVQNLKNVWITDAEADRITIFCDGEKETFFLSAETEGSDPFPAPEQMREQLADVELTDELVSAVILKTDKFTGRVLSADENGIEIEGRGRIPLAEDYKGYRLYRELSMCTFADLTFGYANADFVRENGVICGILQAREANMEDIRVLIKASDYADILHTEVTLTADSNFLLQYGSGENKQEELFSKGDKITIDMDSEYFVGERISIVCTVLTGRIQLLSVNRSQGTPSYRGHIELLRTAEGITVVNELPLEEYLFSVVPSEMPASYPLEALKAQAICARTYAYGHMLRAGYPRYGAHVDDSTSYQVYNNITEADSTTTAVKETYGQMIFTDEGTVANTYYYSTSCGVGTTAKIWKTAEAQALDYLKSSRLCPENLAQTDDGAVAAGSKEITTETTAEGLSEEEAFRDFITKTHAEDYEAQE
;
A
#
# COMPACT_ATOMS: atom_id res chain seq x y z
N MET A 1 18.64 -39.37 -33.81
CA MET A 1 17.27 -39.04 -33.33
C MET A 1 17.14 -38.83 -31.79
N LYS A 2 17.87 -39.53 -30.92
CA LYS A 2 17.75 -39.42 -29.43
C LYS A 2 18.34 -38.11 -28.83
N LYS A 3 19.24 -37.40 -29.49
CA LYS A 3 19.85 -36.14 -28.97
C LYS A 3 18.91 -34.95 -29.08
N ASN A 4 18.06 -34.86 -30.10
CA ASN A 4 17.13 -33.75 -30.29
C ASN A 4 15.93 -33.77 -29.32
N LEU A 5 15.54 -34.95 -28.81
CA LEU A 5 14.44 -35.08 -27.84
C LEU A 5 14.81 -34.60 -26.42
N LYS A 6 16.09 -34.75 -26.01
CA LYS A 6 16.55 -34.23 -24.70
C LYS A 6 16.71 -32.70 -24.73
N GLN A 7 17.10 -32.13 -25.83
CA GLN A 7 17.28 -30.68 -25.99
C GLN A 7 15.93 -29.94 -25.97
N ASN A 8 14.89 -30.49 -26.58
CA ASN A 8 13.55 -29.93 -26.55
C ASN A 8 12.91 -29.98 -25.11
N ARG A 9 13.15 -31.05 -24.37
CA ARG A 9 12.64 -31.15 -22.97
C ARG A 9 13.31 -30.14 -22.01
N LEU A 10 14.58 -29.82 -22.18
CA LEU A 10 15.28 -28.82 -21.38
C LEU A 10 14.79 -27.40 -21.70
N LEU A 11 14.53 -27.10 -22.96
CA LEU A 11 13.95 -25.83 -23.39
C LEU A 11 12.51 -25.66 -22.88
N GLU A 12 11.67 -26.69 -22.97
CA GLU A 12 10.32 -26.66 -22.41
C GLU A 12 10.32 -26.43 -20.89
N ASN A 13 11.19 -27.10 -20.14
CA ASN A 13 11.30 -26.89 -18.72
C ASN A 13 11.82 -25.49 -18.36
N TYR A 14 12.72 -24.91 -19.16
CA TYR A 14 13.19 -23.57 -18.99
C TYR A 14 12.06 -22.53 -19.16
N TYR A 15 11.18 -22.70 -20.15
CA TYR A 15 10.06 -21.78 -20.39
C TYR A 15 8.92 -21.92 -19.35
N LYS A 16 8.87 -23.01 -18.61
CA LYS A 16 7.91 -23.21 -17.48
C LYS A 16 8.35 -22.53 -16.19
N LEU A 17 9.62 -22.10 -16.08
CA LEU A 17 10.11 -21.42 -14.88
C LEU A 17 9.56 -19.96 -14.80
N PRO A 18 9.28 -19.44 -13.60
CA PRO A 18 8.92 -18.05 -13.39
C PRO A 18 9.99 -17.08 -13.95
N LYS A 19 9.56 -15.90 -14.43
CA LYS A 19 10.45 -14.93 -15.10
C LYS A 19 11.71 -14.58 -14.27
N ARG A 20 11.57 -14.46 -12.93
CA ARG A 20 12.70 -14.23 -12.01
C ARG A 20 13.72 -15.36 -12.00
N GLN A 21 13.27 -16.60 -11.96
CA GLN A 21 14.16 -17.77 -11.96
C GLN A 21 14.87 -17.94 -13.32
N ARG A 22 14.25 -17.58 -14.43
CA ARG A 22 14.88 -17.56 -15.75
C ARG A 22 16.01 -16.54 -15.85
N ILE A 23 15.84 -15.36 -15.25
CA ILE A 23 16.85 -14.31 -15.21
C ILE A 23 18.03 -14.74 -14.34
N GLN A 24 17.78 -15.33 -13.20
CA GLN A 24 18.83 -15.88 -12.32
C GLN A 24 19.60 -17.01 -13.02
N LEU A 25 18.91 -17.96 -13.63
CA LEU A 25 19.54 -19.06 -14.35
C LEU A 25 20.42 -18.54 -15.52
N LYS A 26 19.98 -17.51 -16.23
CA LYS A 26 20.82 -16.84 -17.27
C LYS A 26 22.09 -16.23 -16.67
N LYS A 27 22.00 -15.56 -15.51
CA LYS A 27 23.17 -14.99 -14.83
C LYS A 27 24.15 -16.08 -14.42
N TYR A 28 23.69 -17.19 -13.83
CA TYR A 28 24.54 -18.32 -13.48
C TYR A 28 25.20 -18.97 -14.70
N LEU A 29 24.49 -19.13 -15.80
CA LEU A 29 25.05 -19.67 -17.05
C LEU A 29 26.11 -18.75 -17.65
N CYS A 30 25.93 -17.42 -17.58
CA CYS A 30 26.94 -16.45 -18.01
C CYS A 30 28.19 -16.52 -17.13
N ILE A 31 28.04 -16.59 -15.80
CA ILE A 31 29.17 -16.72 -14.85
C ILE A 31 29.94 -18.02 -15.10
N LEU A 32 29.24 -19.15 -15.27
CA LEU A 32 29.85 -20.43 -15.62
C LEU A 32 30.58 -20.39 -16.96
N GLY A 33 30.01 -19.68 -17.95
CA GLY A 33 30.65 -19.49 -19.28
C GLY A 33 31.94 -18.68 -19.17
N VAL A 34 31.94 -17.58 -18.39
CA VAL A 34 33.15 -16.77 -18.14
C VAL A 34 34.20 -17.56 -17.35
N ALA A 35 33.81 -18.30 -16.32
CA ALA A 35 34.69 -19.16 -15.54
C ALA A 35 35.34 -20.24 -16.42
N PHE A 36 34.56 -20.86 -17.32
CA PHE A 36 35.08 -21.86 -18.27
C PHE A 36 36.06 -21.26 -19.30
N LEU A 37 35.79 -20.05 -19.77
CA LEU A 37 36.71 -19.31 -20.67
C LEU A 37 38.02 -18.96 -19.97
N LEU A 38 37.95 -18.51 -18.71
CA LEU A 38 39.13 -18.24 -17.88
C LEU A 38 39.92 -19.52 -17.57
N PHE A 39 39.22 -20.66 -17.35
CA PHE A 39 39.86 -21.96 -17.18
C PHE A 39 40.58 -22.44 -18.46
N LEU A 40 40.00 -22.22 -19.64
CA LEU A 40 40.64 -22.53 -20.92
C LEU A 40 41.86 -21.62 -21.21
N LEU A 41 41.76 -20.32 -20.83
CA LEU A 41 42.90 -19.41 -20.88
C LEU A 41 44.02 -19.82 -19.92
N PHE A 42 43.69 -20.28 -18.73
CA PHE A 42 44.65 -20.81 -17.74
C PHE A 42 45.31 -22.11 -18.22
N LEU A 43 44.56 -23.02 -18.87
CA LEU A 43 45.14 -24.21 -19.51
C LEU A 43 46.06 -23.88 -20.67
N ASN A 44 45.76 -22.86 -21.48
CA ASN A 44 46.64 -22.38 -22.55
C ASN A 44 47.92 -21.75 -21.99
N LEU A 45 47.84 -21.02 -20.90
CA LEU A 45 49.02 -20.47 -20.18
C LEU A 45 49.91 -21.58 -19.64
N LEU A 46 49.33 -22.64 -19.06
CA LEU A 46 50.09 -23.81 -18.59
C LEU A 46 50.75 -24.62 -19.73
N HIS A 47 50.17 -24.63 -20.95
CA HIS A 47 50.75 -25.29 -22.12
C HIS A 47 51.86 -24.48 -22.78
N SER A 48 51.94 -23.17 -22.50
CA SER A 48 52.98 -22.27 -23.04
C SER A 48 54.27 -22.25 -22.21
N CYS A 49 54.26 -22.83 -21.01
CA CYS A 49 55.44 -22.87 -20.12
C CYS A 49 56.22 -24.19 -20.18
N GLY A 50 56.71 -24.54 -21.39
CA GLY A 50 57.60 -25.68 -21.57
C GLY A 50 58.49 -25.53 -22.76
N ARG A 51 59.54 -24.67 -22.67
CA ARG A 51 60.86 -24.86 -23.31
C ARG A 51 61.74 -23.62 -23.15
N ASP A 52 62.98 -23.96 -22.82
CA ASP A 52 64.25 -23.25 -23.01
C ASP A 52 64.64 -22.24 -21.91
N GLY A 53 65.64 -22.67 -21.18
CA GLY A 53 66.41 -21.83 -20.26
C GLY A 53 67.25 -20.78 -20.99
N VAL A 54 67.06 -19.51 -20.57
CA VAL A 54 68.03 -18.43 -20.81
C VAL A 54 68.13 -17.67 -19.51
N ASP A 55 69.37 -17.55 -18.96
CA ASP A 55 69.67 -16.70 -17.82
C ASP A 55 69.21 -15.27 -18.09
N THR A 56 68.24 -14.81 -17.36
CA THR A 56 67.83 -13.40 -17.32
C THR A 56 68.20 -12.79 -15.96
N PRO A 57 68.70 -11.53 -15.95
CA PRO A 57 69.10 -10.85 -14.71
C PRO A 57 67.85 -10.66 -13.79
N GLU A 58 68.05 -10.80 -12.50
CA GLU A 58 67.08 -10.53 -11.45
C GLU A 58 66.51 -9.11 -11.58
N ILE A 59 65.28 -9.03 -12.07
CA ILE A 59 64.44 -7.84 -11.92
C ILE A 59 63.94 -7.86 -10.47
N PRO A 60 64.07 -6.80 -9.67
CA PRO A 60 63.50 -6.78 -8.32
C PRO A 60 62.01 -7.02 -8.40
N GLU A 61 61.50 -8.02 -7.67
CA GLU A 61 60.08 -8.27 -7.47
C GLU A 61 59.40 -7.01 -6.92
N THR A 62 58.83 -6.21 -7.79
CA THR A 62 57.82 -5.25 -7.35
C THR A 62 56.61 -6.09 -6.91
N SER A 63 56.42 -6.13 -5.60
CA SER A 63 55.16 -6.63 -5.01
C SER A 63 53.97 -6.08 -5.82
N PRO A 64 52.98 -6.90 -6.20
CA PRO A 64 51.81 -6.39 -6.88
C PRO A 64 51.23 -5.25 -6.06
N GLN A 65 51.18 -4.04 -6.64
CA GLN A 65 50.54 -2.92 -5.98
C GLN A 65 49.08 -3.33 -5.70
N HIS A 66 48.75 -3.43 -4.42
CA HIS A 66 47.36 -3.62 -3.99
C HIS A 66 46.56 -2.40 -4.46
N ILE A 67 45.58 -2.62 -5.34
CA ILE A 67 44.63 -1.58 -5.78
C ILE A 67 43.46 -1.67 -4.76
N PRO A 68 43.26 -0.64 -3.92
CA PRO A 68 42.19 -0.68 -2.93
C PRO A 68 40.84 -0.79 -3.61
N VAL A 69 39.97 -1.63 -3.08
CA VAL A 69 38.59 -1.78 -3.52
C VAL A 69 37.74 -0.77 -2.75
N VAL A 70 37.22 0.25 -3.46
CA VAL A 70 36.34 1.26 -2.88
C VAL A 70 34.90 0.92 -3.17
N GLN A 71 34.06 0.88 -2.14
CA GLN A 71 32.62 0.68 -2.20
C GLN A 71 31.90 1.83 -1.49
N ASN A 72 30.87 2.40 -2.12
CA ASN A 72 30.06 3.46 -1.55
C ASN A 72 28.66 2.91 -1.20
N LEU A 73 28.31 2.88 0.06
CA LEU A 73 27.01 2.49 0.57
C LEU A 73 26.20 3.75 0.84
N LYS A 74 25.19 4.02 0.02
CA LYS A 74 24.38 5.23 0.12
C LYS A 74 23.12 5.03 0.94
N ASN A 75 22.75 6.09 1.66
CA ASN A 75 21.51 6.18 2.40
C ASN A 75 21.29 4.99 3.36
N VAL A 76 22.36 4.52 4.02
CA VAL A 76 22.28 3.42 4.99
C VAL A 76 21.87 3.92 6.37
N TRP A 77 21.14 3.09 7.11
CA TRP A 77 20.74 3.37 8.49
C TRP A 77 21.78 2.82 9.46
N ILE A 78 22.46 3.69 10.20
CA ILE A 78 23.40 3.27 11.24
C ILE A 78 22.60 2.90 12.49
N THR A 79 22.58 1.60 12.82
CA THR A 79 21.83 1.09 13.99
C THR A 79 22.64 1.23 15.28
N ASP A 80 23.96 1.12 15.19
CA ASP A 80 24.86 1.25 16.33
C ASP A 80 26.25 1.74 15.87
N ALA A 81 26.98 2.37 16.77
CA ALA A 81 28.34 2.84 16.55
C ALA A 81 29.15 2.76 17.83
N GLU A 82 30.37 2.26 17.72
CA GLU A 82 31.40 2.21 18.78
C GLU A 82 32.65 2.96 18.31
N ALA A 83 33.65 3.04 19.16
CA ALA A 83 34.86 3.78 18.83
C ALA A 83 35.65 3.19 17.64
N ASP A 84 35.50 1.91 17.36
CA ASP A 84 36.29 1.17 16.36
C ASP A 84 35.39 0.56 15.24
N ARG A 85 34.06 0.66 15.32
CA ARG A 85 33.15 0.02 14.38
C ARG A 85 31.78 0.68 14.33
N ILE A 86 31.08 0.46 13.22
CA ILE A 86 29.68 0.80 13.03
C ILE A 86 28.89 -0.44 12.60
N THR A 87 27.61 -0.50 13.01
CA THR A 87 26.66 -1.49 12.51
C THR A 87 25.60 -0.75 11.68
N ILE A 88 25.48 -1.13 10.42
CA ILE A 88 24.49 -0.57 9.51
C ILE A 88 23.40 -1.57 9.21
N PHE A 89 22.23 -1.05 8.86
CA PHE A 89 21.14 -1.84 8.28
C PHE A 89 20.91 -1.34 6.85
N CYS A 90 21.09 -2.22 5.89
CA CYS A 90 20.96 -1.94 4.48
C CYS A 90 20.42 -3.15 3.75
N ASP A 91 19.47 -2.92 2.82
CA ASP A 91 18.89 -3.96 1.96
C ASP A 91 18.30 -5.18 2.72
N GLY A 92 17.86 -4.95 3.96
CA GLY A 92 17.20 -5.93 4.81
C GLY A 92 18.12 -6.69 5.77
N GLU A 93 19.42 -6.42 5.76
CA GLU A 93 20.40 -7.11 6.59
C GLU A 93 21.20 -6.13 7.47
N LYS A 94 21.66 -6.60 8.62
CA LYS A 94 22.58 -5.86 9.50
C LYS A 94 24.00 -6.34 9.25
N GLU A 95 24.90 -5.39 8.97
CA GLU A 95 26.30 -5.65 8.77
C GLU A 95 27.14 -4.75 9.68
N THR A 96 28.26 -5.27 10.18
CA THR A 96 29.20 -4.53 11.05
C THR A 96 30.52 -4.37 10.35
N PHE A 97 30.98 -3.13 10.26
CA PHE A 97 32.26 -2.75 9.66
C PHE A 97 33.15 -2.07 10.67
N PHE A 98 34.45 -2.37 10.61
CA PHE A 98 35.45 -1.66 11.42
C PHE A 98 35.86 -0.34 10.77
N LEU A 99 36.11 0.65 11.59
CA LEU A 99 36.62 1.92 11.13
C LEU A 99 38.13 1.76 10.73
N SER A 100 38.55 2.41 9.65
CA SER A 100 39.96 2.46 9.28
C SER A 100 40.74 3.22 10.34
N ALA A 101 42.04 2.89 10.52
CA ALA A 101 42.88 3.67 11.37
C ALA A 101 42.98 5.11 10.83
N GLU A 102 42.87 6.12 11.71
CA GLU A 102 43.06 7.52 11.34
C GLU A 102 44.44 7.68 10.72
N THR A 103 44.52 8.16 9.49
CA THR A 103 45.78 8.53 8.82
C THR A 103 45.97 10.04 8.92
N GLU A 104 47.21 10.47 9.02
CA GLU A 104 47.53 11.90 9.04
C GLU A 104 46.94 12.62 7.82
N GLY A 105 45.92 13.50 8.02
CA GLY A 105 45.24 14.25 6.98
C GLY A 105 43.85 13.73 6.57
N SER A 106 43.35 12.65 7.18
CA SER A 106 41.93 12.25 7.03
C SER A 106 41.03 13.08 7.98
N ASP A 107 39.80 13.40 7.53
CA ASP A 107 38.80 13.98 8.42
C ASP A 107 38.43 12.94 9.50
N PRO A 108 38.35 13.37 10.79
CA PRO A 108 38.01 12.45 11.87
C PRO A 108 36.55 11.92 11.67
N PHE A 109 36.31 10.66 12.03
CA PHE A 109 34.98 10.13 12.08
C PHE A 109 34.07 10.90 13.04
N PRO A 110 32.76 11.06 12.75
CA PRO A 110 31.83 11.60 13.73
C PRO A 110 31.88 10.76 15.02
N ALA A 111 31.61 11.39 16.17
CA ALA A 111 31.55 10.67 17.44
C ALA A 111 30.45 9.56 17.39
N PRO A 112 30.66 8.41 18.05
CA PRO A 112 29.72 7.31 18.03
C PRO A 112 28.25 7.72 18.34
N GLU A 113 28.05 8.63 19.30
CA GLU A 113 26.74 9.14 19.68
C GLU A 113 26.07 9.96 18.57
N GLN A 114 26.86 10.55 17.68
CA GLN A 114 26.34 11.30 16.51
C GLN A 114 25.99 10.38 15.36
N MET A 115 26.61 9.20 15.26
CA MET A 115 26.38 8.23 14.20
C MET A 115 25.17 7.33 14.47
N ARG A 116 24.89 7.00 15.74
CA ARG A 116 23.78 6.13 16.11
C ARG A 116 22.43 6.68 15.66
N GLU A 117 21.61 5.82 15.11
CA GLU A 117 20.25 6.15 14.65
C GLU A 117 20.23 7.31 13.65
N GLN A 118 21.22 7.33 12.75
CA GLN A 118 21.32 8.31 11.67
C GLN A 118 21.37 7.65 10.30
N LEU A 119 20.86 8.37 9.31
CA LEU A 119 21.05 8.05 7.90
C LEU A 119 22.41 8.61 7.45
N ALA A 120 23.18 7.81 6.73
CA ALA A 120 24.49 8.19 6.27
C ALA A 120 24.84 7.59 4.91
N ASP A 121 25.82 8.20 4.24
CA ASP A 121 26.62 7.53 3.22
C ASP A 121 27.89 7.01 3.89
N VAL A 122 28.24 5.76 3.60
CA VAL A 122 29.44 5.08 4.17
C VAL A 122 30.33 4.65 3.01
N GLU A 123 31.58 5.09 3.04
CA GLU A 123 32.61 4.63 2.12
C GLU A 123 33.43 3.54 2.78
N LEU A 124 33.61 2.43 2.07
CA LEU A 124 34.47 1.33 2.47
C LEU A 124 35.66 1.27 1.54
N THR A 125 36.83 1.10 2.12
CA THR A 125 38.09 0.79 1.40
C THR A 125 38.64 -0.52 1.96
N ASP A 126 38.73 -1.55 1.14
CA ASP A 126 39.15 -2.91 1.55
C ASP A 126 38.36 -3.44 2.77
N GLU A 127 37.03 -3.26 2.74
CA GLU A 127 36.08 -3.67 3.80
C GLU A 127 36.19 -2.87 5.12
N LEU A 128 37.04 -1.87 5.19
CA LEU A 128 37.13 -0.93 6.32
C LEU A 128 36.39 0.36 5.99
N VAL A 129 35.73 0.94 6.96
CA VAL A 129 35.09 2.26 6.80
C VAL A 129 36.15 3.31 6.64
N SER A 130 36.20 4.01 5.53
CA SER A 130 37.12 5.10 5.22
C SER A 130 36.46 6.48 5.39
N ALA A 131 35.12 6.57 5.26
CA ALA A 131 34.37 7.80 5.53
C ALA A 131 32.93 7.52 5.96
N VAL A 132 32.36 8.40 6.80
CA VAL A 132 30.94 8.43 7.18
C VAL A 132 30.42 9.85 7.01
N ILE A 133 29.45 10.02 6.12
CA ILE A 133 28.80 11.30 5.83
C ILE A 133 27.39 11.26 6.36
N LEU A 134 27.14 11.90 7.50
CA LEU A 134 25.83 11.95 8.13
C LEU A 134 24.86 12.86 7.36
N LYS A 135 23.63 12.42 7.20
CA LYS A 135 22.55 13.19 6.55
C LYS A 135 21.65 13.81 7.62
N THR A 136 21.84 15.10 7.87
CA THR A 136 21.25 15.80 9.03
C THR A 136 20.02 16.64 8.72
N ASP A 137 19.71 16.92 7.42
CA ASP A 137 18.50 17.66 7.05
C ASP A 137 17.28 16.75 7.16
N LYS A 138 16.80 16.57 8.40
CA LYS A 138 15.68 15.72 8.76
C LYS A 138 14.47 16.54 9.18
N PHE A 139 13.29 16.17 8.71
CA PHE A 139 12.03 16.81 9.08
C PHE A 139 10.90 15.80 9.16
N THR A 140 9.87 16.13 9.94
CA THR A 140 8.61 15.40 10.01
C THR A 140 7.52 16.21 9.29
N GLY A 141 6.55 15.55 8.68
CA GLY A 141 5.40 16.20 8.08
C GLY A 141 4.26 15.23 7.79
N ARG A 142 3.06 15.77 7.67
CA ARG A 142 1.87 15.01 7.30
C ARG A 142 1.93 14.68 5.81
N VAL A 143 1.87 13.39 5.48
CA VAL A 143 1.93 12.91 4.10
C VAL A 143 0.58 13.05 3.43
N LEU A 144 0.51 13.79 2.33
CA LEU A 144 -0.73 13.98 1.57
C LEU A 144 -0.82 13.04 0.36
N SER A 145 0.28 12.81 -0.34
CA SER A 145 0.35 11.84 -1.45
C SER A 145 1.79 11.40 -1.70
N ALA A 146 2.00 10.27 -2.39
CA ALA A 146 3.32 9.81 -2.79
C ALA A 146 3.25 8.94 -4.06
N ASP A 147 4.29 9.04 -4.89
CA ASP A 147 4.57 8.14 -6.00
C ASP A 147 6.09 8.03 -6.19
N GLU A 148 6.51 7.34 -7.23
CA GLU A 148 7.93 7.13 -7.57
C GLU A 148 8.72 8.42 -7.83
N ASN A 149 8.05 9.54 -8.11
CA ASN A 149 8.69 10.83 -8.42
C ASN A 149 8.80 11.75 -7.22
N GLY A 150 8.02 11.54 -6.15
CA GLY A 150 8.07 12.40 -4.97
C GLY A 150 6.96 12.18 -3.95
N ILE A 151 7.10 12.89 -2.84
CA ILE A 151 6.19 12.84 -1.70
C ILE A 151 5.65 14.25 -1.46
N GLU A 152 4.33 14.38 -1.39
CA GLU A 152 3.66 15.63 -1.02
C GLU A 152 3.50 15.70 0.49
N ILE A 153 4.06 16.73 1.08
CA ILE A 153 4.04 16.98 2.53
C ILE A 153 3.23 18.26 2.79
N GLU A 154 2.28 18.18 3.71
CA GLU A 154 1.45 19.32 4.08
C GLU A 154 2.29 20.54 4.47
N GLY A 155 1.97 21.69 3.90
CA GLY A 155 2.68 22.96 4.11
C GLY A 155 4.05 23.05 3.46
N ARG A 156 4.58 21.97 2.85
CA ARG A 156 5.87 21.96 2.15
C ARG A 156 5.75 21.72 0.65
N GLY A 157 4.56 21.27 0.20
CA GLY A 157 4.32 20.87 -1.18
C GLY A 157 4.99 19.53 -1.52
N ARG A 158 5.14 19.28 -2.82
CA ARG A 158 5.73 18.06 -3.33
C ARG A 158 7.26 18.16 -3.38
N ILE A 159 7.94 17.24 -2.70
CA ILE A 159 9.39 17.15 -2.66
C ILE A 159 9.80 15.92 -3.49
N PRO A 160 10.71 16.07 -4.48
CA PRO A 160 11.16 14.96 -5.29
C PRO A 160 11.81 13.85 -4.45
N LEU A 161 11.67 12.59 -4.91
CA LEU A 161 12.26 11.41 -4.31
C LEU A 161 13.53 11.03 -5.10
N ALA A 162 14.63 10.77 -4.42
CA ALA A 162 15.86 10.34 -5.06
C ALA A 162 15.69 8.92 -5.65
N GLU A 163 16.32 8.62 -6.78
CA GLU A 163 16.26 7.28 -7.39
C GLU A 163 16.85 6.19 -6.47
N ASP A 164 17.85 6.55 -5.67
CA ASP A 164 18.56 5.68 -4.71
C ASP A 164 18.10 5.88 -3.26
N TYR A 165 16.89 6.47 -3.05
CA TYR A 165 16.36 6.62 -1.69
C TYR A 165 16.23 5.25 -1.00
N LYS A 166 16.33 5.26 0.32
CA LYS A 166 16.03 4.09 1.15
C LYS A 166 14.99 4.42 2.21
N GLY A 167 14.09 3.47 2.44
CA GLY A 167 13.07 3.59 3.47
C GLY A 167 13.26 2.55 4.56
N TYR A 168 13.08 2.99 5.80
CA TYR A 168 13.27 2.19 7.01
C TYR A 168 12.06 2.28 7.92
N ARG A 169 11.53 1.13 8.35
CA ARG A 169 10.58 1.05 9.44
C ARG A 169 11.35 0.84 10.72
N LEU A 170 11.26 1.79 11.65
CA LEU A 170 12.05 1.84 12.88
C LEU A 170 11.26 1.39 14.13
N TYR A 171 9.96 1.17 14.01
CA TYR A 171 9.11 0.69 15.10
C TYR A 171 8.80 -0.80 14.94
N ARG A 172 8.51 -1.49 16.07
CA ARG A 172 8.34 -2.93 16.18
C ARG A 172 9.60 -3.69 15.73
N GLU A 173 9.71 -4.04 14.46
CA GLU A 173 10.84 -4.72 13.87
C GLU A 173 11.48 -3.85 12.78
N LEU A 174 12.80 -3.68 12.85
CA LEU A 174 13.55 -2.93 11.85
C LEU A 174 13.48 -3.64 10.50
N SER A 175 12.93 -2.98 9.51
CA SER A 175 12.77 -3.52 8.17
C SER A 175 12.82 -2.42 7.10
N MET A 176 13.01 -2.83 5.85
CA MET A 176 12.90 -1.91 4.72
C MET A 176 11.44 -1.55 4.46
N CYS A 177 11.22 -0.33 4.00
CA CYS A 177 9.93 0.15 3.51
C CYS A 177 10.12 1.03 2.26
N THR A 178 9.03 1.37 1.61
CA THR A 178 8.99 2.22 0.42
C THR A 178 8.01 3.37 0.63
N PHE A 179 7.91 4.29 -0.33
CA PHE A 179 6.88 5.33 -0.32
C PHE A 179 5.45 4.75 -0.31
N ALA A 180 5.25 3.54 -0.85
CA ALA A 180 3.95 2.87 -0.85
C ALA A 180 3.51 2.37 0.54
N ASP A 181 4.45 2.26 1.48
CA ASP A 181 4.18 1.86 2.87
C ASP A 181 3.89 3.06 3.77
N LEU A 182 3.90 4.29 3.24
CA LEU A 182 3.57 5.49 3.99
C LEU A 182 2.09 5.53 4.38
N THR A 183 1.80 6.07 5.53
CA THR A 183 0.43 6.29 6.00
C THR A 183 -0.02 7.70 5.63
N PHE A 184 -0.99 7.80 4.71
CA PHE A 184 -1.47 9.08 4.19
C PHE A 184 -2.43 9.77 5.17
N GLY A 185 -2.35 11.09 5.25
CA GLY A 185 -3.09 11.89 6.22
C GLY A 185 -2.41 12.00 7.59
N TYR A 186 -1.20 11.42 7.78
CA TYR A 186 -0.52 11.35 9.08
C TYR A 186 0.93 11.80 9.03
N ALA A 187 1.45 12.24 10.19
CA ALA A 187 2.84 12.69 10.37
C ALA A 187 3.63 11.68 11.22
N ASN A 188 3.66 10.42 10.79
CA ASN A 188 4.30 9.31 11.51
C ASN A 188 5.66 8.89 10.93
N ALA A 189 6.10 9.54 9.85
CA ALA A 189 7.40 9.35 9.23
C ALA A 189 8.24 10.62 9.31
N ASP A 190 9.55 10.45 9.45
CA ASP A 190 10.54 11.48 9.25
C ASP A 190 11.14 11.29 7.84
N PHE A 191 11.51 12.40 7.23
CA PHE A 191 12.13 12.44 5.90
C PHE A 191 13.51 13.05 6.01
N VAL A 192 14.48 12.43 5.37
CA VAL A 192 15.84 12.97 5.25
C VAL A 192 16.01 13.50 3.85
N ARG A 193 16.47 14.74 3.76
CA ARG A 193 16.64 15.46 2.49
C ARG A 193 18.13 15.79 2.24
N GLU A 194 18.53 15.65 1.00
CA GLU A 194 19.82 16.07 0.52
C GLU A 194 19.66 16.76 -0.84
N ASN A 195 20.30 17.91 -1.02
CA ASN A 195 20.23 18.69 -2.27
C ASN A 195 18.79 18.95 -2.79
N GLY A 196 17.83 19.10 -1.87
CA GLY A 196 16.42 19.39 -2.21
C GLY A 196 15.56 18.17 -2.52
N VAL A 197 16.11 16.94 -2.53
CA VAL A 197 15.38 15.69 -2.76
C VAL A 197 15.35 14.83 -1.50
N ILE A 198 14.29 14.03 -1.32
CA ILE A 198 14.19 13.06 -0.22
C ILE A 198 15.06 11.86 -0.58
N CYS A 199 16.10 11.61 0.22
CA CYS A 199 16.97 10.45 0.11
C CYS A 199 16.72 9.37 1.17
N GLY A 200 15.95 9.69 2.23
CA GLY A 200 15.57 8.74 3.28
C GLY A 200 14.14 8.90 3.76
N ILE A 201 13.45 7.78 3.96
CA ILE A 201 12.13 7.69 4.59
C ILE A 201 12.31 6.90 5.89
N LEU A 202 11.96 7.49 7.02
CA LEU A 202 12.12 6.89 8.34
C LEU A 202 10.74 6.79 9.00
N GLN A 203 10.09 5.64 8.91
CA GLN A 203 8.85 5.38 9.66
C GLN A 203 9.21 5.18 11.13
N ALA A 204 9.25 6.28 11.90
CA ALA A 204 9.75 6.31 13.27
C ALA A 204 8.74 5.77 14.29
N ARG A 205 7.44 5.79 13.96
CA ARG A 205 6.35 5.42 14.88
C ARG A 205 5.13 4.91 14.13
N GLU A 206 4.34 4.11 14.79
CA GLU A 206 3.03 3.68 14.29
C GLU A 206 2.08 4.88 14.26
N ALA A 207 1.26 5.00 13.22
CA ALA A 207 0.24 6.03 13.16
C ALA A 207 -0.95 5.64 14.04
N ASN A 208 -1.45 6.58 14.86
CA ASN A 208 -2.77 6.45 15.47
C ASN A 208 -3.80 6.90 14.42
N MET A 209 -4.41 5.95 13.73
CA MET A 209 -5.26 6.23 12.57
C MET A 209 -6.72 6.36 13.01
N GLU A 210 -7.24 7.57 12.91
CA GLU A 210 -8.62 7.92 13.23
C GLU A 210 -9.43 8.32 12.01
N ASP A 211 -8.78 8.99 11.03
CA ASP A 211 -9.41 9.53 9.84
C ASP A 211 -9.13 8.66 8.60
N ILE A 212 -10.17 8.41 7.82
CA ILE A 212 -10.09 7.75 6.52
C ILE A 212 -10.11 8.78 5.39
N ARG A 213 -9.43 8.49 4.31
CA ARG A 213 -9.36 9.31 3.09
C ARG A 213 -9.97 8.54 1.93
N VAL A 214 -11.12 9.02 1.45
CA VAL A 214 -11.95 8.35 0.44
C VAL A 214 -11.88 9.11 -0.87
N LEU A 215 -11.42 8.45 -1.93
CA LEU A 215 -11.43 9.01 -3.29
C LEU A 215 -12.86 8.95 -3.84
N ILE A 216 -13.44 10.12 -4.10
CA ILE A 216 -14.80 10.25 -4.61
C ILE A 216 -14.77 10.20 -6.13
N LYS A 217 -15.40 9.19 -6.70
CA LYS A 217 -15.52 9.03 -8.15
C LYS A 217 -16.58 9.96 -8.73
N ALA A 218 -16.48 10.25 -10.02
CA ALA A 218 -17.47 11.00 -10.78
C ALA A 218 -18.85 10.34 -10.72
N SER A 219 -19.87 10.99 -11.28
CA SER A 219 -21.24 10.42 -11.35
C SER A 219 -21.22 9.02 -11.90
N ASP A 220 -22.09 8.15 -11.35
CA ASP A 220 -22.20 6.73 -11.73
C ASP A 220 -20.89 5.94 -11.61
N TYR A 221 -19.97 6.40 -10.74
CA TYR A 221 -18.65 5.80 -10.51
C TYR A 221 -17.78 5.66 -11.77
N ALA A 222 -18.03 6.51 -12.79
CA ALA A 222 -17.45 6.35 -14.13
C ALA A 222 -15.93 6.52 -14.15
N ASP A 223 -15.39 7.49 -13.39
CA ASP A 223 -13.95 7.81 -13.35
C ASP A 223 -13.54 8.32 -11.96
N ILE A 224 -12.26 8.25 -11.66
CA ILE A 224 -11.64 8.89 -10.49
C ILE A 224 -11.31 10.37 -10.74
N LEU A 225 -11.30 10.79 -12.01
CA LEU A 225 -11.01 12.15 -12.45
C LEU A 225 -12.28 12.91 -12.74
N HIS A 226 -12.33 14.16 -12.27
CA HIS A 226 -13.38 15.11 -12.56
C HIS A 226 -12.84 16.18 -13.50
N THR A 227 -13.65 16.62 -14.45
CA THR A 227 -13.34 17.77 -15.32
C THR A 227 -13.56 19.10 -14.58
N GLU A 228 -14.56 19.13 -13.71
CA GLU A 228 -14.91 20.22 -12.81
C GLU A 228 -15.57 19.68 -11.54
N VAL A 229 -15.49 20.44 -10.47
CA VAL A 229 -16.17 20.14 -9.20
C VAL A 229 -17.01 21.34 -8.80
N THR A 230 -18.33 21.16 -8.81
CA THR A 230 -19.28 22.15 -8.29
C THR A 230 -19.77 21.69 -6.92
N LEU A 231 -19.66 22.57 -5.93
CA LEU A 231 -20.03 22.25 -4.55
C LEU A 231 -20.73 23.42 -3.85
N THR A 232 -21.39 23.09 -2.73
CA THR A 232 -21.97 24.01 -1.76
C THR A 232 -21.87 23.39 -0.36
N ALA A 233 -22.27 24.13 0.69
CA ALA A 233 -22.35 23.56 2.03
C ALA A 233 -23.61 24.04 2.78
N ASP A 234 -24.02 23.24 3.79
CA ASP A 234 -25.14 23.55 4.66
C ASP A 234 -24.78 24.47 5.85
N SER A 235 -23.52 24.89 5.91
CA SER A 235 -22.96 25.89 6.82
C SER A 235 -22.00 26.80 6.07
N ASN A 236 -21.48 27.85 6.71
CA ASN A 236 -20.35 28.58 6.16
C ASN A 236 -19.15 27.65 6.01
N PHE A 237 -18.35 27.89 4.98
CA PHE A 237 -17.18 27.06 4.70
C PHE A 237 -15.99 27.88 4.22
N LEU A 238 -14.81 27.37 4.47
CA LEU A 238 -13.54 27.92 4.03
C LEU A 238 -13.00 27.12 2.84
N LEU A 239 -12.54 27.84 1.84
CA LEU A 239 -11.70 27.30 0.77
C LEU A 239 -10.27 27.71 1.10
N GLN A 240 -9.41 26.72 1.28
CA GLN A 240 -8.00 26.88 1.65
C GLN A 240 -7.13 26.42 0.48
N TYR A 241 -6.18 27.26 0.06
CA TYR A 241 -5.31 26.97 -1.09
C TYR A 241 -3.93 27.61 -0.92
N GLY A 242 -2.98 27.21 -1.80
CA GLY A 242 -1.58 27.57 -1.64
C GLY A 242 -0.87 26.74 -0.57
N SER A 243 0.40 27.05 -0.30
CA SER A 243 1.21 26.30 0.68
C SER A 243 2.21 27.20 1.40
N GLY A 244 2.67 26.77 2.59
CA GLY A 244 3.65 27.49 3.38
C GLY A 244 3.22 28.93 3.69
N GLU A 245 4.07 29.90 3.40
CA GLU A 245 3.80 31.34 3.62
C GLU A 245 2.77 31.90 2.64
N ASN A 246 2.46 31.21 1.55
CA ASN A 246 1.48 31.61 0.54
C ASN A 246 0.10 30.95 0.75
N LYS A 247 -0.15 30.35 1.92
CA LYS A 247 -1.46 29.80 2.25
C LYS A 247 -2.49 30.92 2.31
N GLN A 248 -3.61 30.74 1.60
CA GLN A 248 -4.75 31.65 1.53
C GLN A 248 -6.02 30.93 1.94
N GLU A 249 -6.99 31.72 2.43
CA GLU A 249 -8.29 31.23 2.84
C GLU A 249 -9.36 32.21 2.38
N GLU A 250 -10.43 31.67 1.79
CA GLU A 250 -11.61 32.43 1.41
C GLU A 250 -12.85 31.89 2.08
N LEU A 251 -13.66 32.76 2.68
CA LEU A 251 -14.87 32.40 3.41
C LEU A 251 -16.09 32.52 2.51
N PHE A 252 -16.84 31.45 2.38
CA PHE A 252 -18.13 31.34 1.70
C PHE A 252 -19.26 31.21 2.70
N SER A 253 -20.41 31.81 2.38
CA SER A 253 -21.61 31.68 3.19
C SER A 253 -22.33 30.36 2.93
N LYS A 254 -23.10 29.89 3.88
CA LYS A 254 -24.01 28.75 3.72
C LYS A 254 -24.83 28.91 2.42
N GLY A 255 -24.79 27.87 1.59
CA GLY A 255 -25.54 27.80 0.34
C GLY A 255 -24.89 28.47 -0.87
N ASP A 256 -23.78 29.19 -0.69
CA ASP A 256 -22.97 29.65 -1.81
C ASP A 256 -22.50 28.49 -2.66
N LYS A 257 -22.47 28.67 -3.96
CA LYS A 257 -22.02 27.66 -4.91
C LYS A 257 -20.71 28.08 -5.53
N ILE A 258 -19.75 27.19 -5.55
CA ILE A 258 -18.48 27.40 -6.24
C ILE A 258 -18.27 26.27 -7.26
N THR A 259 -17.65 26.59 -8.38
CA THR A 259 -17.22 25.64 -9.39
C THR A 259 -15.72 25.78 -9.56
N ILE A 260 -15.01 24.68 -9.47
CA ILE A 260 -13.56 24.60 -9.58
C ILE A 260 -13.25 23.66 -10.75
N ASP A 261 -12.61 24.17 -11.77
CA ASP A 261 -12.09 23.47 -12.93
C ASP A 261 -10.56 23.51 -12.96
N MET A 262 -9.98 22.93 -13.99
CA MET A 262 -8.51 22.83 -14.16
C MET A 262 -7.81 24.19 -14.26
N ASP A 263 -8.52 25.23 -14.71
CA ASP A 263 -8.00 26.59 -14.93
C ASP A 263 -8.31 27.52 -13.75
N SER A 264 -8.95 27.02 -12.70
CA SER A 264 -9.35 27.81 -11.54
C SER A 264 -8.16 28.48 -10.86
N GLU A 265 -8.30 29.78 -10.53
CA GLU A 265 -7.29 30.59 -9.85
C GLU A 265 -6.92 30.08 -8.44
N TYR A 266 -7.76 29.24 -7.83
CA TYR A 266 -7.49 28.62 -6.53
C TYR A 266 -6.37 27.58 -6.58
N PHE A 267 -6.03 27.06 -7.74
CA PHE A 267 -4.88 26.17 -7.91
C PHE A 267 -3.55 26.93 -7.98
N VAL A 268 -3.29 27.79 -6.99
CA VAL A 268 -1.96 28.41 -6.77
C VAL A 268 -0.89 27.33 -6.49
N GLY A 269 -1.30 26.24 -5.81
CA GLY A 269 -0.60 24.96 -5.77
C GLY A 269 -1.41 23.92 -6.52
N GLU A 270 -1.14 22.63 -6.25
CA GLU A 270 -1.91 21.55 -6.87
C GLU A 270 -3.13 21.13 -6.04
N ARG A 271 -3.23 21.58 -4.78
CA ARG A 271 -4.25 21.12 -3.81
C ARG A 271 -5.06 22.29 -3.23
N ILE A 272 -6.35 22.03 -3.10
CA ILE A 272 -7.33 22.91 -2.46
C ILE A 272 -8.03 22.08 -1.37
N SER A 273 -8.31 22.69 -0.20
CA SER A 273 -9.11 22.07 0.85
C SER A 273 -10.35 22.89 1.13
N ILE A 274 -11.49 22.22 1.25
CA ILE A 274 -12.78 22.81 1.58
C ILE A 274 -13.24 22.25 2.93
N VAL A 275 -13.47 23.14 3.90
CA VAL A 275 -13.83 22.76 5.26
C VAL A 275 -14.99 23.60 5.78
N CYS A 276 -15.99 22.98 6.37
CA CYS A 276 -17.07 23.70 7.05
C CYS A 276 -16.57 24.40 8.32
N THR A 277 -17.10 25.57 8.63
CA THR A 277 -16.72 26.32 9.85
C THR A 277 -17.30 25.72 11.14
N VAL A 278 -18.19 24.73 11.00
CA VAL A 278 -18.78 23.98 12.11
C VAL A 278 -18.57 22.48 11.88
N LEU A 279 -18.29 21.72 12.95
CA LEU A 279 -17.99 20.28 12.88
C LEU A 279 -19.14 19.44 12.30
N THR A 280 -20.39 19.88 12.48
CA THR A 280 -21.57 19.20 11.95
C THR A 280 -21.92 19.60 10.52
N GLY A 281 -21.21 20.55 9.96
CA GLY A 281 -21.42 21.03 8.59
C GLY A 281 -21.14 19.93 7.56
N ARG A 282 -21.86 20.02 6.46
CA ARG A 282 -21.74 19.06 5.34
C ARG A 282 -21.49 19.79 4.04
N ILE A 283 -20.63 19.22 3.22
CA ILE A 283 -20.32 19.71 1.87
C ILE A 283 -21.08 18.85 0.87
N GLN A 284 -21.86 19.49 -0.01
CA GLN A 284 -22.57 18.81 -1.10
C GLN A 284 -21.79 18.93 -2.40
N LEU A 285 -21.50 17.82 -3.04
CA LEU A 285 -20.88 17.79 -4.38
C LEU A 285 -21.97 17.80 -5.44
N LEU A 286 -22.33 18.97 -5.95
CA LEU A 286 -23.41 19.17 -6.91
C LEU A 286 -23.12 18.57 -8.29
N SER A 287 -21.85 18.37 -8.62
CA SER A 287 -21.38 17.72 -9.84
C SER A 287 -21.36 16.18 -9.76
N VAL A 288 -21.67 15.59 -8.58
CA VAL A 288 -21.71 14.14 -8.36
C VAL A 288 -23.14 13.68 -8.12
N ASN A 289 -23.53 12.57 -8.74
CA ASN A 289 -24.83 11.93 -8.52
C ASN A 289 -24.66 10.51 -7.99
N ARG A 290 -25.50 10.12 -7.04
CA ARG A 290 -25.58 8.79 -6.42
C ARG A 290 -27.06 8.36 -6.35
N SER A 291 -27.34 7.14 -5.90
CA SER A 291 -28.74 6.66 -5.80
C SER A 291 -29.63 7.55 -4.93
N GLN A 292 -29.06 8.21 -3.91
CA GLN A 292 -29.77 9.20 -3.08
C GLN A 292 -29.93 10.57 -3.74
N GLY A 293 -29.42 10.80 -4.98
CA GLY A 293 -29.30 12.10 -5.61
C GLY A 293 -27.93 12.75 -5.35
N THR A 294 -27.90 14.05 -5.07
CA THR A 294 -26.66 14.77 -4.75
C THR A 294 -26.14 14.37 -3.37
N PRO A 295 -24.94 13.76 -3.28
CA PRO A 295 -24.40 13.31 -1.99
C PRO A 295 -23.89 14.48 -1.14
N SER A 296 -23.97 14.30 0.17
CA SER A 296 -23.54 15.28 1.18
C SER A 296 -22.53 14.64 2.14
N TYR A 297 -21.36 15.26 2.25
CA TYR A 297 -20.20 14.68 2.92
C TYR A 297 -19.89 15.38 4.25
N ARG A 298 -19.58 14.58 5.27
CA ARG A 298 -18.98 15.02 6.55
C ARG A 298 -17.48 15.26 6.34
N GLY A 299 -16.82 15.82 7.36
CA GLY A 299 -15.39 16.10 7.33
C GLY A 299 -15.03 17.21 6.35
N HIS A 300 -13.95 17.05 5.61
CA HIS A 300 -13.52 18.02 4.60
C HIS A 300 -13.28 17.36 3.24
N ILE A 301 -13.28 18.17 2.21
CA ILE A 301 -13.02 17.77 0.83
C ILE A 301 -11.70 18.38 0.39
N GLU A 302 -10.83 17.55 -0.16
CA GLU A 302 -9.62 17.98 -0.85
C GLU A 302 -9.75 17.76 -2.35
N LEU A 303 -9.33 18.76 -3.12
CA LEU A 303 -9.21 18.68 -4.58
C LEU A 303 -7.74 18.70 -4.95
N LEU A 304 -7.29 17.70 -5.70
CA LEU A 304 -5.93 17.66 -6.23
C LEU A 304 -5.98 17.78 -7.75
N ARG A 305 -5.35 18.83 -8.29
CA ARG A 305 -5.15 18.98 -9.72
C ARG A 305 -4.04 18.08 -10.21
N THR A 306 -4.35 17.26 -11.19
CA THR A 306 -3.39 16.40 -11.92
C THR A 306 -3.25 16.90 -13.37
N ALA A 307 -2.41 16.27 -14.17
CA ALA A 307 -2.30 16.57 -15.59
C ALA A 307 -3.56 16.20 -16.39
N GLU A 308 -4.34 15.24 -15.91
CA GLU A 308 -5.48 14.67 -16.63
C GLU A 308 -6.85 15.17 -16.11
N GLY A 309 -6.90 15.78 -14.92
CA GLY A 309 -8.15 16.20 -14.28
C GLY A 309 -8.00 16.46 -12.78
N ILE A 310 -9.12 16.62 -12.09
CA ILE A 310 -9.17 16.88 -10.66
C ILE A 310 -9.58 15.59 -9.94
N THR A 311 -8.85 15.18 -8.92
CA THR A 311 -9.32 14.16 -7.99
C THR A 311 -9.96 14.79 -6.76
N VAL A 312 -10.96 14.13 -6.22
CA VAL A 312 -11.71 14.56 -5.04
C VAL A 312 -11.49 13.56 -3.92
N VAL A 313 -10.95 13.99 -2.79
CA VAL A 313 -10.76 13.15 -1.60
C VAL A 313 -11.58 13.72 -0.46
N ASN A 314 -12.41 12.87 0.15
CA ASN A 314 -13.11 13.20 1.39
C ASN A 314 -12.34 12.62 2.57
N GLU A 315 -11.91 13.46 3.51
CA GLU A 315 -11.25 13.03 4.74
C GLU A 315 -12.17 13.29 5.92
N LEU A 316 -12.38 12.23 6.73
CA LEU A 316 -13.29 12.26 7.86
C LEU A 316 -12.96 11.14 8.86
N PRO A 317 -13.44 11.24 10.12
CA PRO A 317 -13.33 10.16 11.10
C PRO A 317 -13.92 8.85 10.57
N LEU A 318 -13.21 7.73 10.80
CA LEU A 318 -13.65 6.39 10.38
C LEU A 318 -15.07 6.05 10.82
N GLU A 319 -15.44 6.44 12.06
CA GLU A 319 -16.80 6.19 12.55
C GLU A 319 -17.87 6.98 11.79
N GLU A 320 -17.56 8.21 11.36
CA GLU A 320 -18.46 9.01 10.54
C GLU A 320 -18.57 8.50 9.09
N TYR A 321 -17.49 7.95 8.54
CA TYR A 321 -17.50 7.23 7.27
C TYR A 321 -18.50 6.07 7.31
N LEU A 322 -18.51 5.28 8.39
CA LEU A 322 -19.40 4.14 8.55
C LEU A 322 -20.89 4.53 8.62
N PHE A 323 -21.24 5.76 9.05
CA PHE A 323 -22.64 6.22 9.01
C PHE A 323 -23.21 6.23 7.59
N SER A 324 -22.38 6.36 6.57
CA SER A 324 -22.76 6.39 5.17
C SER A 324 -22.43 5.09 4.41
N VAL A 325 -21.52 4.26 4.93
CA VAL A 325 -21.22 2.94 4.38
C VAL A 325 -22.28 1.93 4.76
N VAL A 326 -22.60 1.79 6.05
CA VAL A 326 -23.50 0.75 6.52
C VAL A 326 -24.87 0.78 5.81
N PRO A 327 -25.56 1.93 5.65
CA PRO A 327 -26.83 1.98 4.92
C PRO A 327 -26.67 1.78 3.41
N SER A 328 -25.46 2.02 2.85
CA SER A 328 -25.17 1.80 1.43
C SER A 328 -24.89 0.33 1.10
N GLU A 329 -24.48 -0.47 2.09
CA GLU A 329 -24.14 -1.89 1.95
C GLU A 329 -25.24 -2.82 2.46
N MET A 330 -26.04 -2.37 3.44
CA MET A 330 -27.10 -3.18 4.05
C MET A 330 -28.35 -2.35 4.30
N PRO A 331 -29.55 -2.83 3.95
CA PRO A 331 -30.80 -2.11 4.20
C PRO A 331 -30.99 -1.73 5.67
N ALA A 332 -31.26 -0.45 5.93
CA ALA A 332 -31.45 0.09 7.28
C ALA A 332 -32.64 -0.54 8.06
N SER A 333 -33.52 -1.30 7.38
CA SER A 333 -34.63 -2.06 7.95
C SER A 333 -34.21 -3.40 8.56
N TYR A 334 -32.97 -3.83 8.40
CA TYR A 334 -32.48 -5.09 8.95
C TYR A 334 -32.41 -5.02 10.48
N PRO A 335 -32.44 -6.18 11.19
CA PRO A 335 -32.32 -6.22 12.64
C PRO A 335 -31.04 -5.52 13.13
N LEU A 336 -31.14 -4.82 14.26
CA LEU A 336 -30.02 -4.03 14.82
C LEU A 336 -28.72 -4.86 14.97
N GLU A 337 -28.83 -6.12 15.40
CA GLU A 337 -27.66 -6.99 15.58
C GLU A 337 -26.99 -7.35 14.23
N ALA A 338 -27.75 -7.45 13.14
CA ALA A 338 -27.19 -7.62 11.80
C ALA A 338 -26.47 -6.35 11.34
N LEU A 339 -27.06 -5.17 11.60
CA LEU A 339 -26.41 -3.87 11.30
C LEU A 339 -25.14 -3.67 12.12
N LYS A 340 -25.11 -4.12 13.40
CA LYS A 340 -23.89 -4.11 14.23
C LYS A 340 -22.81 -5.00 13.68
N ALA A 341 -23.14 -6.21 13.25
CA ALA A 341 -22.18 -7.12 12.62
C ALA A 341 -21.60 -6.50 11.35
N GLN A 342 -22.45 -5.89 10.51
CA GLN A 342 -22.00 -5.17 9.31
C GLN A 342 -21.08 -4.01 9.67
N ALA A 343 -21.40 -3.22 10.70
CA ALA A 343 -20.57 -2.10 11.14
C ALA A 343 -19.17 -2.55 11.61
N ILE A 344 -19.08 -3.66 12.36
CA ILE A 344 -17.81 -4.25 12.80
C ILE A 344 -16.99 -4.74 11.60
N CYS A 345 -17.61 -5.46 10.66
CA CYS A 345 -16.94 -5.94 9.45
C CYS A 345 -16.47 -4.77 8.58
N ALA A 346 -17.33 -3.78 8.33
CA ALA A 346 -16.99 -2.61 7.53
C ALA A 346 -15.88 -1.77 8.15
N ARG A 347 -15.88 -1.58 9.46
CA ARG A 347 -14.82 -0.89 10.21
C ARG A 347 -13.49 -1.60 10.07
N THR A 348 -13.48 -2.91 10.27
CA THR A 348 -12.28 -3.75 10.19
C THR A 348 -11.70 -3.71 8.79
N TYR A 349 -12.54 -3.84 7.76
CA TYR A 349 -12.15 -3.75 6.36
C TYR A 349 -11.53 -2.38 6.02
N ALA A 350 -12.23 -1.29 6.36
CA ALA A 350 -11.76 0.07 6.11
C ALA A 350 -10.43 0.36 6.81
N TYR A 351 -10.30 -0.03 8.08
CA TYR A 351 -9.06 0.15 8.84
C TYR A 351 -7.88 -0.63 8.22
N GLY A 352 -8.12 -1.84 7.73
CA GLY A 352 -7.12 -2.61 6.98
C GLY A 352 -6.61 -1.88 5.74
N HIS A 353 -7.47 -1.14 5.04
CA HIS A 353 -7.09 -0.29 3.89
C HIS A 353 -6.45 1.04 4.29
N MET A 354 -6.72 1.57 5.48
CA MET A 354 -5.99 2.72 6.01
C MET A 354 -4.51 2.38 6.26
N LEU A 355 -4.20 1.12 6.62
CA LEU A 355 -2.84 0.61 6.76
C LEU A 355 -2.11 0.47 5.41
N ARG A 356 -2.85 0.34 4.30
CA ARG A 356 -2.32 0.12 2.94
C ARG A 356 -3.16 0.89 1.95
N ALA A 357 -2.80 2.13 1.69
CA ALA A 357 -3.56 2.98 0.79
C ALA A 357 -3.69 2.37 -0.62
N GLY A 358 -4.93 2.36 -1.14
CA GLY A 358 -5.20 1.91 -2.50
C GLY A 358 -4.76 2.91 -3.56
N TYR A 359 -4.71 4.20 -3.19
CA TYR A 359 -4.45 5.31 -4.09
C TYR A 359 -3.36 6.25 -3.56
N PRO A 360 -2.11 5.78 -3.37
CA PRO A 360 -1.03 6.58 -2.79
C PRO A 360 -0.72 7.86 -3.59
N ARG A 361 -0.79 7.81 -4.92
CA ARG A 361 -0.60 8.97 -5.81
C ARG A 361 -1.58 10.12 -5.53
N TYR A 362 -2.80 9.79 -5.11
CA TYR A 362 -3.86 10.77 -4.81
C TYR A 362 -4.02 11.00 -3.32
N GLY A 363 -3.33 10.21 -2.49
CA GLY A 363 -3.38 10.29 -1.04
C GLY A 363 -4.70 9.76 -0.47
N ALA A 364 -5.30 8.75 -1.08
CA ALA A 364 -6.54 8.14 -0.61
C ALA A 364 -6.35 6.66 -0.25
N HIS A 365 -7.08 6.23 0.78
CA HIS A 365 -7.04 4.86 1.29
C HIS A 365 -7.90 3.93 0.43
N VAL A 366 -9.10 4.38 0.09
CA VAL A 366 -10.15 3.65 -0.65
C VAL A 366 -10.82 4.58 -1.65
N ASP A 367 -11.63 4.03 -2.56
CA ASP A 367 -12.63 4.79 -3.30
C ASP A 367 -14.06 4.52 -2.76
N ASP A 368 -15.06 5.25 -3.27
CA ASP A 368 -16.45 5.20 -2.83
C ASP A 368 -17.33 4.18 -3.56
N SER A 369 -16.72 3.28 -4.37
CA SER A 369 -17.44 2.29 -5.19
C SER A 369 -17.31 0.86 -4.64
N THR A 370 -17.94 -0.09 -5.34
CA THR A 370 -17.85 -1.54 -5.06
C THR A 370 -16.44 -2.12 -5.16
N SER A 371 -15.46 -1.36 -5.68
CA SER A 371 -14.04 -1.77 -5.63
C SER A 371 -13.51 -1.88 -4.20
N TYR A 372 -14.12 -1.13 -3.27
CA TYR A 372 -13.86 -1.16 -1.84
C TYR A 372 -15.16 -1.32 -1.06
N GLN A 373 -15.77 -0.21 -0.63
CA GLN A 373 -17.07 -0.19 0.06
C GLN A 373 -17.90 0.93 -0.53
N VAL A 374 -19.16 0.63 -0.85
CA VAL A 374 -20.07 1.65 -1.35
C VAL A 374 -20.27 2.72 -0.28
N TYR A 375 -19.84 3.92 -0.58
CA TYR A 375 -19.87 5.05 0.36
C TYR A 375 -20.82 6.13 -0.12
N ASN A 376 -21.71 6.56 0.78
CA ASN A 376 -22.62 7.69 0.57
C ASN A 376 -23.55 7.56 -0.67
N ASN A 377 -23.91 6.31 -1.03
CA ASN A 377 -24.87 6.04 -2.09
C ASN A 377 -26.33 6.09 -1.58
N ILE A 378 -26.52 5.76 -0.31
CA ILE A 378 -27.78 5.83 0.42
C ILE A 378 -27.64 6.79 1.60
N THR A 379 -28.72 7.52 1.91
CA THR A 379 -28.76 8.46 3.03
C THR A 379 -28.56 7.77 4.38
N GLU A 380 -27.83 8.42 5.30
CA GLU A 380 -27.69 7.95 6.67
C GLU A 380 -29.05 7.68 7.34
N ALA A 381 -29.14 6.64 8.13
CA ALA A 381 -30.34 6.26 8.87
C ALA A 381 -30.05 6.09 10.37
N ASP A 382 -31.05 6.37 11.21
CA ASP A 382 -30.88 6.30 12.67
C ASP A 382 -30.51 4.90 13.15
N SER A 383 -31.09 3.85 12.55
CA SER A 383 -30.80 2.45 12.91
C SER A 383 -29.35 2.06 12.61
N THR A 384 -28.84 2.42 11.42
CA THR A 384 -27.44 2.13 11.03
C THR A 384 -26.46 2.98 11.83
N THR A 385 -26.77 4.25 12.06
CA THR A 385 -25.97 5.14 12.92
C THR A 385 -25.90 4.62 14.36
N THR A 386 -27.02 4.10 14.89
CA THR A 386 -27.06 3.47 16.22
C THR A 386 -26.17 2.22 16.24
N ALA A 387 -26.24 1.37 15.24
CA ALA A 387 -25.40 0.17 15.13
C ALA A 387 -23.89 0.50 15.13
N VAL A 388 -23.49 1.52 14.40
CA VAL A 388 -22.08 2.00 14.39
C VAL A 388 -21.67 2.51 15.76
N LYS A 389 -22.50 3.35 16.41
CA LYS A 389 -22.20 3.92 17.73
C LYS A 389 -22.11 2.86 18.83
N GLU A 390 -23.01 1.88 18.82
CA GLU A 390 -23.03 0.80 19.82
C GLU A 390 -21.87 -0.21 19.64
N THR A 391 -21.24 -0.22 18.47
CA THR A 391 -20.05 -1.03 18.17
C THR A 391 -18.78 -0.18 18.01
N TYR A 392 -18.77 1.04 18.55
CA TYR A 392 -17.66 1.98 18.40
C TYR A 392 -16.30 1.33 18.68
N GLY A 393 -15.35 1.44 17.74
CA GLY A 393 -14.00 0.92 17.87
C GLY A 393 -13.84 -0.60 17.85
N GLN A 394 -14.94 -1.38 17.74
CA GLN A 394 -14.85 -2.83 17.70
C GLN A 394 -14.38 -3.29 16.31
N MET A 395 -13.30 -4.08 16.29
CA MET A 395 -12.68 -4.65 15.08
C MET A 395 -12.35 -6.12 15.29
N ILE A 396 -12.17 -6.83 14.18
CA ILE A 396 -11.79 -8.25 14.15
C ILE A 396 -10.29 -8.36 13.86
N PHE A 397 -9.59 -9.12 14.71
CA PHE A 397 -8.17 -9.43 14.56
C PHE A 397 -7.98 -10.92 14.40
N THR A 398 -6.92 -11.32 13.72
CA THR A 398 -6.45 -12.72 13.68
C THR A 398 -5.81 -13.10 15.01
N ASP A 399 -5.57 -14.40 15.20
CA ASP A 399 -4.88 -14.90 16.41
C ASP A 399 -3.46 -14.34 16.55
N GLU A 400 -2.82 -13.92 15.45
CA GLU A 400 -1.52 -13.25 15.41
C GLU A 400 -1.59 -11.75 15.75
N GLY A 401 -2.79 -11.22 16.00
CA GLY A 401 -3.00 -9.80 16.31
C GLY A 401 -2.97 -8.87 15.09
N THR A 402 -3.09 -9.40 13.88
CA THR A 402 -3.23 -8.60 12.66
C THR A 402 -4.70 -8.31 12.35
N VAL A 403 -4.99 -7.19 11.70
CA VAL A 403 -6.35 -6.84 11.27
C VAL A 403 -6.84 -7.85 10.26
N ALA A 404 -8.02 -8.44 10.49
CA ALA A 404 -8.60 -9.44 9.60
C ALA A 404 -9.16 -8.79 8.32
N ASN A 405 -9.07 -9.50 7.20
CA ASN A 405 -9.81 -9.13 5.99
C ASN A 405 -11.25 -9.63 6.13
N THR A 406 -12.18 -8.74 6.37
CA THR A 406 -13.59 -9.03 6.65
C THR A 406 -14.43 -8.81 5.40
N TYR A 407 -14.28 -9.68 4.41
CA TYR A 407 -15.10 -9.64 3.21
C TYR A 407 -16.55 -10.02 3.52
N TYR A 408 -17.50 -9.37 2.84
CA TYR A 408 -18.91 -9.65 2.95
C TYR A 408 -19.57 -9.60 1.56
N TYR A 409 -20.74 -10.20 1.44
CA TYR A 409 -21.50 -10.31 0.20
C TYR A 409 -23.01 -10.36 0.52
N SER A 410 -23.83 -9.96 -0.44
CA SER A 410 -25.28 -9.80 -0.24
C SER A 410 -26.03 -11.12 -0.17
N THR A 411 -25.62 -12.13 -0.92
CA THR A 411 -26.38 -13.36 -1.13
C THR A 411 -25.52 -14.60 -0.88
N SER A 412 -26.08 -15.60 -0.24
CA SER A 412 -25.46 -16.89 0.05
C SER A 412 -26.42 -18.04 -0.22
N CYS A 413 -25.90 -19.16 -0.70
CA CYS A 413 -26.63 -20.42 -0.78
C CYS A 413 -26.70 -21.20 0.55
N GLY A 414 -26.39 -20.56 1.67
CA GLY A 414 -26.34 -21.18 3.00
C GLY A 414 -24.97 -21.75 3.37
N VAL A 415 -23.96 -21.59 2.52
CA VAL A 415 -22.58 -22.00 2.76
C VAL A 415 -21.65 -20.83 2.45
N GLY A 416 -20.78 -20.47 3.39
CA GLY A 416 -19.74 -19.46 3.17
C GLY A 416 -18.64 -19.97 2.23
N THR A 417 -18.03 -19.07 1.45
CA THR A 417 -16.91 -19.39 0.59
C THR A 417 -15.59 -19.34 1.34
N THR A 418 -14.50 -19.72 0.69
CA THR A 418 -13.12 -19.64 1.21
C THR A 418 -12.31 -18.64 0.38
N ALA A 419 -11.21 -18.16 0.95
CA ALA A 419 -10.27 -17.27 0.25
C ALA A 419 -9.67 -17.89 -1.03
N LYS A 420 -9.79 -19.19 -1.23
CA LYS A 420 -9.28 -19.91 -2.42
C LYS A 420 -9.94 -19.44 -3.73
N ILE A 421 -11.10 -18.78 -3.66
CA ILE A 421 -11.81 -18.25 -4.84
C ILE A 421 -10.93 -17.24 -5.59
N TRP A 422 -10.12 -16.44 -4.90
CA TRP A 422 -9.29 -15.40 -5.53
C TRP A 422 -8.00 -15.91 -6.17
N LYS A 423 -7.60 -17.16 -5.98
CA LYS A 423 -6.41 -17.81 -6.61
C LYS A 423 -5.09 -17.03 -6.45
N THR A 424 -5.00 -16.05 -5.56
CA THR A 424 -3.79 -15.27 -5.28
C THR A 424 -3.00 -15.86 -4.11
N ALA A 425 -1.69 -15.58 -4.04
CA ALA A 425 -0.85 -16.03 -2.93
C ALA A 425 -1.28 -15.40 -1.60
N GLU A 426 -1.65 -14.10 -1.64
CA GLU A 426 -2.16 -13.37 -0.48
C GLU A 426 -3.48 -13.98 0.02
N ALA A 427 -4.39 -14.32 -0.88
CA ALA A 427 -5.65 -14.95 -0.52
C ALA A 427 -5.45 -16.34 0.09
N GLN A 428 -4.45 -17.10 -0.37
CA GLN A 428 -4.13 -18.43 0.20
C GLN A 428 -3.60 -18.35 1.65
N ALA A 429 -3.06 -17.20 2.05
CA ALA A 429 -2.62 -16.95 3.43
C ALA A 429 -3.80 -16.63 4.38
N LEU A 430 -5.01 -16.38 3.86
CA LEU A 430 -6.21 -16.09 4.65
C LEU A 430 -6.92 -17.39 5.07
N ASP A 431 -6.22 -18.26 5.80
CA ASP A 431 -6.71 -19.59 6.19
C ASP A 431 -7.87 -19.56 7.21
N TYR A 432 -8.10 -18.42 7.86
CA TYR A 432 -9.25 -18.17 8.73
C TYR A 432 -10.57 -17.97 7.95
N LEU A 433 -10.54 -17.63 6.66
CA LEU A 433 -11.71 -17.57 5.78
C LEU A 433 -12.09 -19.00 5.34
N LYS A 434 -12.79 -19.69 6.23
CA LYS A 434 -13.22 -21.08 6.02
C LYS A 434 -14.66 -21.13 5.55
N SER A 435 -14.95 -22.08 4.66
CA SER A 435 -16.32 -22.42 4.32
C SER A 435 -17.04 -22.99 5.56
N SER A 436 -18.22 -22.46 5.85
CA SER A 436 -19.06 -22.95 6.94
C SER A 436 -20.53 -22.87 6.53
N ARG A 437 -21.35 -23.77 7.06
CA ARG A 437 -22.82 -23.63 6.93
C ARG A 437 -23.28 -22.40 7.69
N LEU A 438 -24.01 -21.53 7.01
CA LEU A 438 -24.53 -20.28 7.56
C LEU A 438 -25.89 -20.48 8.24
N CYS A 439 -26.53 -21.65 8.06
CA CYS A 439 -27.78 -22.00 8.72
C CYS A 439 -27.51 -23.05 9.80
N PRO A 440 -27.65 -22.73 11.09
CA PRO A 440 -27.59 -23.74 12.16
C PRO A 440 -28.72 -24.74 12.01
N GLU A 441 -28.44 -26.03 12.19
CA GLU A 441 -29.43 -27.11 12.14
C GLU A 441 -30.59 -26.94 13.14
N ASN A 442 -30.42 -26.05 14.15
CA ASN A 442 -31.40 -25.82 15.22
C ASN A 442 -32.45 -24.75 14.92
N LEU A 443 -32.40 -24.04 13.78
CA LEU A 443 -33.46 -23.12 13.37
C LEU A 443 -34.64 -23.81 12.66
N ALA A 444 -34.54 -25.10 12.42
CA ALA A 444 -35.62 -25.90 11.77
C ALA A 444 -36.75 -26.32 12.72
N GLN A 445 -36.70 -25.97 14.01
CA GLN A 445 -37.76 -26.30 14.99
C GLN A 445 -38.15 -25.04 15.79
N THR A 446 -38.94 -24.14 15.16
CA THR A 446 -39.86 -23.31 15.95
C THR A 446 -41.18 -24.10 16.07
N ASP A 447 -41.73 -24.15 17.29
CA ASP A 447 -42.93 -24.94 17.66
C ASP A 447 -44.22 -24.57 16.91
N ASP A 448 -44.19 -23.64 15.99
CA ASP A 448 -45.36 -23.07 15.30
C ASP A 448 -45.47 -23.46 13.83
N GLY A 449 -44.63 -24.36 13.32
CA GLY A 449 -44.82 -24.91 11.96
C GLY A 449 -44.62 -23.90 10.80
N ALA A 450 -44.14 -22.70 11.10
CA ALA A 450 -43.81 -21.72 10.06
C ALA A 450 -42.33 -21.92 9.63
N VAL A 451 -42.16 -22.74 8.62
CA VAL A 451 -40.88 -22.77 7.85
C VAL A 451 -40.78 -21.43 7.17
N ALA A 452 -39.73 -20.65 7.51
CA ALA A 452 -39.39 -19.46 6.76
C ALA A 452 -39.28 -19.85 5.27
N ALA A 453 -40.10 -19.26 4.45
CA ALA A 453 -40.13 -19.52 3.00
C ALA A 453 -38.74 -19.14 2.45
N GLY A 454 -37.90 -20.14 2.09
CA GLY A 454 -36.61 -19.92 1.47
C GLY A 454 -35.57 -21.00 1.69
N SER A 455 -35.61 -21.79 2.76
CA SER A 455 -34.61 -22.86 2.95
C SER A 455 -35.12 -24.20 2.34
N LYS A 456 -34.95 -24.38 1.05
CA LYS A 456 -34.93 -25.74 0.48
C LYS A 456 -33.57 -26.33 0.78
N GLU A 457 -33.56 -27.39 1.58
CA GLU A 457 -32.38 -28.23 1.80
C GLU A 457 -31.94 -28.76 0.42
N ILE A 458 -30.73 -28.41 0.00
CA ILE A 458 -30.04 -29.10 -1.10
C ILE A 458 -29.59 -30.43 -0.51
N THR A 459 -30.43 -31.47 -0.60
CA THR A 459 -29.97 -32.82 -0.33
C THR A 459 -29.04 -33.23 -1.48
N THR A 460 -27.97 -33.94 -1.16
CA THR A 460 -26.99 -34.51 -2.12
C THR A 460 -27.59 -35.42 -3.20
N GLU A 461 -28.89 -35.67 -3.16
CA GLU A 461 -29.65 -36.45 -4.16
C GLU A 461 -30.13 -35.63 -5.38
N THR A 462 -29.93 -34.31 -5.41
CA THR A 462 -30.34 -33.42 -6.51
C THR A 462 -29.20 -32.93 -7.39
N THR A 463 -27.98 -33.41 -7.23
CA THR A 463 -26.94 -33.20 -8.21
C THR A 463 -27.21 -34.04 -9.45
N ALA A 464 -27.63 -33.40 -10.55
CA ALA A 464 -27.71 -34.05 -11.84
C ALA A 464 -26.31 -34.63 -12.14
N GLU A 465 -26.25 -35.94 -12.40
CA GLU A 465 -25.00 -36.65 -12.75
C GLU A 465 -24.30 -35.90 -13.88
N GLY A 466 -23.12 -35.34 -13.60
CA GLY A 466 -22.22 -34.77 -14.60
C GLY A 466 -22.01 -33.26 -14.57
N LEU A 467 -22.68 -32.49 -13.71
CA LEU A 467 -22.40 -31.06 -13.57
C LEU A 467 -21.25 -30.83 -12.57
N SER A 468 -20.37 -29.86 -12.84
CA SER A 468 -19.43 -29.37 -11.84
C SER A 468 -20.18 -28.71 -10.69
N GLU A 469 -19.56 -28.58 -9.49
CA GLU A 469 -20.16 -27.87 -8.35
C GLU A 469 -20.57 -26.44 -8.71
N GLU A 470 -19.81 -25.77 -9.59
CA GLU A 470 -20.11 -24.43 -10.08
C GLU A 470 -21.33 -24.40 -11.00
N GLU A 471 -21.45 -25.37 -11.91
CA GLU A 471 -22.60 -25.47 -12.82
C GLU A 471 -23.90 -25.80 -12.06
N ALA A 472 -23.84 -26.69 -11.07
CA ALA A 472 -24.94 -26.99 -10.19
C ALA A 472 -25.39 -25.78 -9.37
N PHE A 473 -24.42 -24.97 -8.89
CA PHE A 473 -24.69 -23.73 -8.17
C PHE A 473 -25.35 -22.68 -9.08
N ARG A 474 -24.80 -22.45 -10.28
CA ARG A 474 -25.38 -21.52 -11.26
C ARG A 474 -26.81 -21.94 -11.67
N ASP A 475 -27.04 -23.22 -11.91
CA ASP A 475 -28.37 -23.75 -12.24
C ASP A 475 -29.38 -23.56 -11.09
N PHE A 476 -28.93 -23.77 -9.83
CA PHE A 476 -29.73 -23.51 -8.64
C PHE A 476 -30.11 -22.02 -8.50
N ILE A 477 -29.13 -21.11 -8.59
CA ILE A 477 -29.37 -19.67 -8.49
C ILE A 477 -30.32 -19.20 -9.60
N THR A 478 -30.06 -19.58 -10.84
CA THR A 478 -30.90 -19.20 -11.99
C THR A 478 -32.35 -19.68 -11.84
N LYS A 479 -32.58 -20.88 -11.27
CA LYS A 479 -33.92 -21.42 -11.06
C LYS A 479 -34.65 -20.84 -9.85
N THR A 480 -33.89 -20.45 -8.80
CA THR A 480 -34.47 -20.06 -7.50
C THR A 480 -34.57 -18.56 -7.34
N HIS A 481 -33.66 -17.82 -7.96
CA HIS A 481 -33.48 -16.37 -7.84
C HIS A 481 -33.26 -15.72 -9.20
N ALA A 482 -34.03 -16.08 -10.21
CA ALA A 482 -33.88 -15.59 -11.59
C ALA A 482 -33.98 -14.07 -11.75
N GLU A 483 -34.54 -13.36 -10.76
CA GLU A 483 -34.69 -11.91 -10.74
C GLU A 483 -33.54 -11.20 -9.98
N ASP A 484 -32.69 -11.95 -9.27
CA ASP A 484 -31.57 -11.38 -8.54
C ASP A 484 -30.41 -11.05 -9.50
N TYR A 485 -29.77 -9.88 -9.30
CA TYR A 485 -28.66 -9.42 -10.15
C TYR A 485 -27.53 -10.46 -10.24
N GLU A 486 -27.19 -11.09 -9.11
CA GLU A 486 -26.12 -12.10 -9.00
C GLU A 486 -26.47 -13.43 -9.70
N ALA A 487 -27.73 -13.68 -10.01
CA ALA A 487 -28.17 -14.85 -10.79
C ALA A 487 -28.03 -14.64 -12.32
N GLN A 488 -27.76 -13.41 -12.75
CA GLN A 488 -27.62 -13.03 -14.15
C GLN A 488 -26.19 -12.93 -14.63
N GLU A 489 -25.18 -12.84 -13.71
CA GLU A 489 -23.76 -12.93 -13.98
C GLU A 489 -23.24 -14.38 -13.85
#